data_dec12642171bbf3745f5ba37cd895254
#
_entry.id   dec12642171bbf3745f5ba37cd895254
#
_cell.length_a   1.000
_cell.length_b   1.000
_cell.length_c   1.000
_cell.angle_alpha   90.00
_cell.angle_beta   90.00
_cell.angle_gamma   90.00
#
_symmetry.space_group_name_H-M   'P 1'
#
loop_
_entity.id
_entity.type
_entity.pdbx_description
1 polymer ?
#
loop_
_entity_poly.entity_id
_entity_poly.type
_entity_poly.pdbx_seq_one_letter_code
_entity_poly.pdbx_strand_id
1 'polypeptide(L)'
;MQFIKYCMLFCVFLIVTLIGKNIAQKYRLRLEELEEIKNALNIFKSKIKFTYEPIPEIFKQISENSNKNISQLFLKSVTNMENASASIAWEEAVDSFFGNINKEDKQAIKTLSKLLRNNRCRWTAKPNRSNRNIFRRTNIKCTRRKK
;
A
#
# COMPACT_ATOMS: atom_id res chain seq x y z
N MET A 1 -41.27 -10.61 40.71
CA MET A 1 -41.36 -10.07 39.34
C MET A 1 -40.45 -8.86 39.05
N GLN A 2 -40.01 -8.08 40.07
CA GLN A 2 -39.08 -6.97 39.84
C GLN A 2 -37.67 -7.42 39.44
N PHE A 3 -37.15 -8.50 40.02
CA PHE A 3 -35.83 -9.02 39.70
C PHE A 3 -35.65 -9.40 38.23
N ILE A 4 -36.68 -9.94 37.60
CA ILE A 4 -36.64 -10.32 36.19
C ILE A 4 -36.46 -9.08 35.28
N LYS A 5 -37.11 -7.97 35.62
CA LYS A 5 -36.99 -6.70 34.89
C LYS A 5 -35.56 -6.13 34.94
N TYR A 6 -34.95 -6.15 36.13
CA TYR A 6 -33.57 -5.68 36.29
C TYR A 6 -32.57 -6.61 35.58
N CYS A 7 -32.79 -7.91 35.61
CA CYS A 7 -31.95 -8.87 34.89
C CYS A 7 -32.02 -8.66 33.37
N MET A 8 -33.23 -8.46 32.81
CA MET A 8 -33.38 -8.15 31.39
C MET A 8 -32.66 -6.84 30.99
N LEU A 9 -32.82 -5.80 31.82
CA LEU A 9 -32.18 -4.51 31.55
C LEU A 9 -30.65 -4.62 31.57
N PHE A 10 -30.10 -5.40 32.51
CA PHE A 10 -28.66 -5.67 32.61
C PHE A 10 -28.15 -6.45 31.39
N CYS A 11 -28.88 -7.47 30.93
CA CYS A 11 -28.53 -8.23 29.72
C CYS A 11 -28.49 -7.33 28.48
N VAL A 12 -29.49 -6.46 28.29
CA VAL A 12 -29.49 -5.51 27.18
C VAL A 12 -28.30 -4.56 27.24
N PHE A 13 -27.99 -4.05 28.41
CA PHE A 13 -26.82 -3.19 28.60
C PHE A 13 -25.50 -3.86 28.22
N LEU A 14 -25.31 -5.14 28.63
CA LEU A 14 -24.12 -5.92 28.27
C LEU A 14 -24.01 -6.13 26.76
N ILE A 15 -25.11 -6.49 26.09
CA ILE A 15 -25.14 -6.72 24.62
C ILE A 15 -24.74 -5.43 23.88
N VAL A 16 -25.33 -4.30 24.22
CA VAL A 16 -25.04 -3.01 23.58
C VAL A 16 -23.57 -2.62 23.80
N THR A 17 -23.04 -2.84 25.01
CA THR A 17 -21.62 -2.55 25.31
C THR A 17 -20.67 -3.41 24.49
N LEU A 18 -20.97 -4.71 24.31
CA LEU A 18 -20.15 -5.62 23.51
C LEU A 18 -20.17 -5.23 22.02
N ILE A 19 -21.32 -4.85 21.48
CA ILE A 19 -21.46 -4.40 20.10
C ILE A 19 -20.65 -3.11 19.89
N GLY A 20 -20.80 -2.14 20.79
CA GLY A 20 -20.05 -0.86 20.74
C GLY A 20 -18.53 -1.08 20.75
N LYS A 21 -18.05 -1.99 21.60
CA LYS A 21 -16.62 -2.32 21.69
C LYS A 21 -16.09 -2.95 20.39
N ASN A 22 -16.83 -3.87 19.78
CA ASN A 22 -16.44 -4.49 18.51
C ASN A 22 -16.36 -3.46 17.36
N ILE A 23 -17.31 -2.55 17.30
CA ILE A 23 -17.32 -1.48 16.29
C ILE A 23 -16.13 -0.55 16.49
N ALA A 24 -15.89 -0.09 17.72
CA ALA A 24 -14.76 0.78 18.04
C ALA A 24 -13.40 0.13 17.71
N GLN A 25 -13.24 -1.16 17.99
CA GLN A 25 -12.01 -1.90 17.66
C GLN A 25 -11.76 -1.95 16.14
N LYS A 26 -12.80 -2.15 15.33
CA LYS A 26 -12.68 -2.16 13.87
C LYS A 26 -12.21 -0.81 13.30
N TYR A 27 -12.73 0.29 13.83
CA TYR A 27 -12.27 1.63 13.44
C TYR A 27 -10.83 1.90 13.84
N ARG A 28 -10.43 1.44 15.02
CA ARG A 28 -9.06 1.56 15.50
C ARG A 28 -8.07 0.81 14.61
N LEU A 29 -8.35 -0.45 14.28
CA LEU A 29 -7.51 -1.26 13.38
C LEU A 29 -7.40 -0.63 11.97
N ARG A 30 -8.49 -0.07 11.46
CA ARG A 30 -8.47 0.68 10.20
C ARG A 30 -7.53 1.88 10.26
N LEU A 31 -7.60 2.66 11.35
CA LEU A 31 -6.74 3.83 11.53
C LEU A 31 -5.26 3.43 11.59
N GLU A 32 -4.93 2.40 12.36
CA GLU A 32 -3.57 1.88 12.47
C GLU A 32 -3.02 1.44 11.11
N GLU A 33 -3.80 0.70 10.31
CA GLU A 33 -3.40 0.29 8.96
C GLU A 33 -3.19 1.49 8.01
N LEU A 34 -4.05 2.51 8.07
CA LEU A 34 -3.92 3.71 7.25
C LEU A 34 -2.71 4.56 7.63
N GLU A 35 -2.41 4.69 8.92
CA GLU A 35 -1.22 5.40 9.39
C GLU A 35 0.07 4.69 8.95
N GLU A 36 0.11 3.37 9.01
CA GLU A 36 1.24 2.61 8.51
C GLU A 36 1.44 2.75 7.00
N ILE A 37 0.37 2.64 6.21
CA ILE A 37 0.44 2.87 4.76
C ILE A 37 0.95 4.29 4.49
N LYS A 38 0.46 5.30 5.19
CA LYS A 38 0.93 6.69 5.08
C LYS A 38 2.42 6.80 5.37
N ASN A 39 2.90 6.15 6.43
CA ASN A 39 4.33 6.14 6.78
C ASN A 39 5.16 5.43 5.70
N ALA A 40 4.72 4.28 5.23
CA ALA A 40 5.36 3.54 4.14
C ALA A 40 5.46 4.38 2.85
N LEU A 41 4.39 5.10 2.49
CA LEU A 41 4.36 6.00 1.35
C LEU A 41 5.28 7.22 1.51
N ASN A 42 5.43 7.74 2.73
CA ASN A 42 6.38 8.82 3.01
C ASN A 42 7.84 8.34 2.88
N ILE A 43 8.15 7.14 3.38
CA ILE A 43 9.47 6.50 3.20
C ILE A 43 9.74 6.29 1.71
N PHE A 44 8.78 5.76 0.97
CA PHE A 44 8.88 5.56 -0.46
C PHE A 44 9.17 6.88 -1.21
N LYS A 45 8.40 7.93 -0.90
CA LYS A 45 8.57 9.26 -1.50
C LYS A 45 9.95 9.87 -1.20
N SER A 46 10.44 9.68 0.02
CA SER A 46 11.78 10.13 0.43
C SER A 46 12.86 9.36 -0.31
N LYS A 47 12.80 8.04 -0.32
CA LYS A 47 13.78 7.19 -1.02
C LYS A 47 13.82 7.47 -2.52
N ILE A 48 12.68 7.58 -3.19
CA ILE A 48 12.62 7.94 -4.61
C ILE A 48 13.28 9.29 -4.91
N LYS A 49 13.24 10.22 -3.98
CA LYS A 49 13.81 11.56 -4.17
C LYS A 49 15.33 11.58 -3.97
N PHE A 50 15.83 10.82 -3.00
CA PHE A 50 17.21 10.93 -2.54
C PHE A 50 18.09 9.72 -2.88
N THR A 51 17.52 8.52 -2.92
CA THR A 51 18.25 7.29 -3.28
C THR A 51 17.85 6.86 -4.69
N TYR A 52 18.82 6.62 -5.55
CA TYR A 52 18.57 6.13 -6.91
C TYR A 52 18.35 4.60 -6.95
N GLU A 53 17.69 4.05 -5.93
CA GLU A 53 17.40 2.63 -5.81
C GLU A 53 16.22 2.20 -6.73
N PRO A 54 16.23 0.97 -7.24
CA PRO A 54 15.10 0.45 -8.03
C PRO A 54 13.84 0.31 -7.17
N ILE A 55 12.67 0.56 -7.75
CA ILE A 55 11.37 0.49 -7.06
C ILE A 55 11.16 -0.83 -6.31
N PRO A 56 11.45 -2.02 -6.90
CA PRO A 56 11.27 -3.28 -6.20
C PRO A 56 12.12 -3.40 -4.93
N GLU A 57 13.35 -2.87 -4.94
CA GLU A 57 14.23 -2.87 -3.77
C GLU A 57 13.68 -1.96 -2.65
N ILE A 58 13.18 -0.77 -3.02
CA ILE A 58 12.53 0.14 -2.05
C ILE A 58 11.29 -0.52 -1.43
N PHE A 59 10.47 -1.18 -2.23
CA PHE A 59 9.28 -1.89 -1.74
C PHE A 59 9.62 -3.03 -0.80
N LYS A 60 10.70 -3.78 -1.11
CA LYS A 60 11.20 -4.85 -0.24
C LYS A 60 11.67 -4.30 1.11
N GLN A 61 12.44 -3.22 1.12
CA GLN A 61 12.89 -2.57 2.36
C GLN A 61 11.73 -2.02 3.19
N ILE A 62 10.68 -1.48 2.54
CA ILE A 62 9.47 -1.05 3.23
C ILE A 62 8.75 -2.25 3.84
N SER A 63 8.66 -3.37 3.12
CA SER A 63 7.99 -4.57 3.62
C SER A 63 8.67 -5.15 4.85
N GLU A 64 9.99 -5.07 4.94
CA GLU A 64 10.76 -5.53 6.09
C GLU A 64 10.52 -4.71 7.37
N ASN A 65 10.13 -3.44 7.21
CA ASN A 65 9.91 -2.50 8.31
C ASN A 65 8.42 -2.19 8.58
N SER A 66 7.51 -2.95 7.99
CA SER A 66 6.06 -2.75 8.12
C SER A 66 5.39 -3.93 8.82
N ASN A 67 4.19 -3.72 9.37
CA ASN A 67 3.37 -4.78 9.93
C ASN A 67 3.01 -5.83 8.89
N LYS A 68 2.68 -7.04 9.34
CA LYS A 68 2.44 -8.22 8.52
C LYS A 68 1.48 -7.96 7.33
N ASN A 69 0.39 -7.25 7.55
CA ASN A 69 -0.59 -6.96 6.50
C ASN A 69 -0.01 -6.05 5.42
N ILE A 70 0.66 -4.98 5.85
CA ILE A 70 1.27 -4.00 4.94
C ILE A 70 2.49 -4.58 4.24
N SER A 71 3.30 -5.37 4.96
CA SER A 71 4.42 -6.12 4.39
C SER A 71 3.94 -7.00 3.21
N GLN A 72 2.85 -7.74 3.38
CA GLN A 72 2.27 -8.56 2.32
C GLN A 72 1.83 -7.75 1.10
N LEU A 73 1.25 -6.56 1.29
CA LEU A 73 0.87 -5.65 0.21
C LEU A 73 2.08 -5.26 -0.65
N PHE A 74 3.17 -4.84 0.00
CA PHE A 74 4.39 -4.44 -0.71
C PHE A 74 5.09 -5.62 -1.37
N LEU A 75 5.20 -6.78 -0.70
CA LEU A 75 5.78 -8.00 -1.28
C LEU A 75 4.98 -8.49 -2.49
N LYS A 76 3.65 -8.50 -2.39
CA LYS A 76 2.79 -8.87 -3.52
C LYS A 76 2.97 -7.93 -4.71
N SER A 77 3.15 -6.64 -4.44
CA SER A 77 3.47 -5.66 -5.48
C SER A 77 4.81 -5.97 -6.16
N VAL A 78 5.83 -6.36 -5.39
CA VAL A 78 7.15 -6.75 -5.94
C VAL A 78 7.02 -7.98 -6.85
N THR A 79 6.31 -9.01 -6.40
CA THR A 79 6.09 -10.23 -7.19
C THR A 79 5.34 -9.91 -8.49
N ASN A 80 4.30 -9.08 -8.43
CA ASN A 80 3.56 -8.67 -9.63
C ASN A 80 4.41 -7.82 -10.59
N MET A 81 5.45 -7.12 -10.10
CA MET A 81 6.37 -6.33 -10.96
C MET A 81 7.26 -7.19 -11.85
N GLU A 82 7.36 -8.48 -11.61
CA GLU A 82 8.08 -9.40 -12.50
C GLU A 82 7.38 -9.53 -13.87
N ASN A 83 6.04 -9.49 -13.87
CA ASN A 83 5.21 -9.71 -15.06
C ASN A 83 4.48 -8.44 -15.54
N ALA A 84 4.40 -7.40 -14.72
CA ALA A 84 3.66 -6.17 -15.02
C ALA A 84 4.47 -4.91 -14.74
N SER A 85 3.98 -3.77 -15.22
CA SER A 85 4.59 -2.49 -14.85
C SER A 85 4.32 -2.16 -13.39
N ALA A 86 5.24 -1.45 -12.73
CA ALA A 86 5.12 -1.08 -11.31
C ALA A 86 3.77 -0.41 -10.95
N SER A 87 3.18 0.36 -11.86
CA SER A 87 1.86 0.98 -11.64
C SER A 87 0.73 -0.05 -11.64
N ILE A 88 0.73 -1.01 -12.56
CA ILE A 88 -0.28 -2.06 -12.67
C ILE A 88 -0.11 -3.04 -11.51
N ALA A 89 1.11 -3.47 -11.24
CA ALA A 89 1.45 -4.36 -10.13
C ALA A 89 0.99 -3.81 -8.77
N TRP A 90 1.14 -2.51 -8.55
CA TRP A 90 0.65 -1.84 -7.36
C TRP A 90 -0.89 -1.83 -7.29
N GLU A 91 -1.57 -1.47 -8.38
CA GLU A 91 -3.05 -1.45 -8.42
C GLU A 91 -3.64 -2.81 -8.12
N GLU A 92 -3.12 -3.87 -8.73
CA GLU A 92 -3.54 -5.26 -8.50
C GLU A 92 -3.29 -5.71 -7.04
N ALA A 93 -2.13 -5.34 -6.47
CA ALA A 93 -1.82 -5.65 -5.09
C ALA A 93 -2.80 -4.96 -4.13
N VAL A 94 -3.13 -3.68 -4.35
CA VAL A 94 -4.10 -2.94 -3.55
C VAL A 94 -5.51 -3.51 -3.69
N ASP A 95 -5.93 -3.94 -4.88
CA ASP A 95 -7.24 -4.56 -5.08
C ASP A 95 -7.38 -5.87 -4.32
N SER A 96 -6.34 -6.66 -4.33
CA SER A 96 -6.29 -7.94 -3.63
C SER A 96 -5.94 -7.83 -2.15
N PHE A 97 -5.75 -6.63 -1.63
CA PHE A 97 -5.40 -6.43 -0.23
C PHE A 97 -6.59 -6.72 0.69
N PHE A 98 -6.38 -7.64 1.64
CA PHE A 98 -7.33 -8.00 2.68
C PHE A 98 -6.94 -7.31 3.98
N GLY A 99 -7.59 -6.19 4.28
CA GLY A 99 -7.39 -5.41 5.50
C GLY A 99 -8.69 -4.72 5.91
N ASN A 100 -8.61 -3.92 6.98
CA ASN A 100 -9.76 -3.18 7.51
C ASN A 100 -10.06 -1.88 6.74
N ILE A 101 -9.34 -1.62 5.65
CA ILE A 101 -9.49 -0.42 4.83
C ILE A 101 -10.71 -0.49 3.90
N ASN A 102 -11.39 0.64 3.73
CA ASN A 102 -12.57 0.76 2.89
C ASN A 102 -12.20 0.90 1.39
N LYS A 103 -13.21 0.78 0.52
CA LYS A 103 -13.04 0.97 -0.93
C LYS A 103 -12.49 2.36 -1.28
N GLU A 104 -12.91 3.39 -0.57
CA GLU A 104 -12.45 4.78 -0.74
C GLU A 104 -10.96 4.90 -0.38
N ASP A 105 -10.54 4.28 0.73
CA ASP A 105 -9.14 4.25 1.15
C ASP A 105 -8.27 3.54 0.11
N LYS A 106 -8.72 2.40 -0.43
CA LYS A 106 -8.04 1.69 -1.52
C LYS A 106 -7.85 2.59 -2.75
N GLN A 107 -8.87 3.36 -3.10
CA GLN A 107 -8.80 4.29 -4.23
C GLN A 107 -7.76 5.39 -3.99
N ALA A 108 -7.70 5.93 -2.77
CA ALA A 108 -6.67 6.90 -2.39
C ALA A 108 -5.26 6.31 -2.47
N ILE A 109 -5.07 5.09 -1.97
CA ILE A 109 -3.79 4.36 -2.00
C ILE A 109 -3.37 4.05 -3.45
N LYS A 110 -4.31 3.71 -4.33
CA LYS A 110 -4.03 3.52 -5.76
C LYS A 110 -3.47 4.75 -6.46
N THR A 111 -3.70 5.96 -5.94
CA THR A 111 -3.12 7.18 -6.55
C THR A 111 -1.60 7.14 -6.63
N LEU A 112 -0.93 6.33 -5.79
CA LEU A 112 0.51 6.08 -5.89
C LEU A 112 0.91 5.52 -7.27
N SER A 113 0.05 4.74 -7.92
CA SER A 113 0.30 4.21 -9.27
C SER A 113 0.61 5.30 -10.29
N LYS A 114 0.01 6.49 -10.13
CA LYS A 114 0.28 7.65 -10.99
C LYS A 114 1.72 8.13 -10.82
N LEU A 115 2.25 8.13 -9.59
CA LEU A 115 3.64 8.49 -9.31
C LEU A 115 4.60 7.42 -9.86
N LEU A 116 4.27 6.14 -9.70
CA LEU A 116 5.04 5.03 -10.23
C LEU A 116 5.10 5.08 -11.77
N ARG A 117 4.01 5.42 -12.43
CA ARG A 117 3.94 5.58 -13.88
C ARG A 117 4.79 6.75 -14.37
N ASN A 118 4.78 7.90 -13.70
CA ASN A 118 5.56 9.06 -14.08
C ASN A 118 7.08 8.83 -13.91
N ASN A 119 7.46 8.02 -12.93
CA ASN A 119 8.87 7.71 -12.65
C ASN A 119 9.39 6.47 -13.40
N ARG A 120 8.58 5.80 -14.23
CA ARG A 120 8.96 4.60 -14.99
C ARG A 120 10.29 4.77 -15.73
N CYS A 121 10.50 5.92 -16.36
CA CYS A 121 11.71 6.18 -17.16
C CYS A 121 12.99 6.33 -16.33
N ARG A 122 12.85 6.58 -15.04
CA ARG A 122 13.99 6.81 -14.14
C ARG A 122 14.50 5.52 -13.48
N TRP A 123 13.65 4.48 -13.38
CA TRP A 123 13.89 3.34 -12.50
C TRP A 123 13.96 1.97 -13.19
N THR A 124 13.62 1.86 -14.47
CA THR A 124 13.71 0.59 -15.22
C THR A 124 15.13 0.21 -15.63
N ALA A 125 16.10 0.98 -15.19
CA ALA A 125 17.47 0.87 -15.65
C ALA A 125 18.43 0.46 -14.53
N LYS A 126 18.43 -0.84 -14.12
CA LYS A 126 19.69 -1.45 -13.71
C LYS A 126 20.57 -1.55 -14.96
N PRO A 127 21.77 -0.95 -15.00
CA PRO A 127 22.68 -1.16 -16.09
C PRO A 127 23.25 -2.58 -15.97
N ASN A 128 22.55 -3.55 -16.54
CA ASN A 128 23.18 -4.81 -16.83
C ASN A 128 24.24 -4.52 -17.91
N ARG A 129 25.49 -4.85 -17.65
CA ARG A 129 26.66 -4.55 -18.52
C ARG A 129 26.46 -4.98 -19.98
N SER A 130 25.53 -5.89 -20.26
CA SER A 130 25.24 -6.42 -21.61
C SER A 130 24.29 -5.53 -22.44
N ASN A 131 23.61 -4.52 -21.88
CA ASN A 131 22.51 -3.86 -22.60
C ASN A 131 22.60 -2.33 -22.68
N ARG A 132 23.81 -1.80 -22.82
CA ARG A 132 24.07 -0.34 -22.96
C ARG A 132 23.31 0.31 -24.12
N ASN A 133 23.02 -0.41 -25.20
CA ASN A 133 22.41 0.11 -26.40
C ASN A 133 20.87 0.29 -26.28
N ILE A 134 20.20 -0.55 -25.47
CA ILE A 134 18.75 -0.41 -25.19
C ILE A 134 18.51 0.78 -24.27
N PHE A 135 19.43 1.03 -23.33
CA PHE A 135 19.38 2.15 -22.40
C PHE A 135 19.38 3.51 -23.09
N ARG A 136 20.19 3.66 -24.13
CA ARG A 136 20.26 4.89 -24.91
C ARG A 136 18.96 5.18 -25.67
N ARG A 137 18.30 4.16 -26.19
CA ARG A 137 17.03 4.29 -26.94
C ARG A 137 15.82 4.58 -26.04
N THR A 138 15.76 4.01 -24.82
CA THR A 138 14.67 4.25 -23.87
C THR A 138 14.75 5.64 -23.25
N ASN A 139 15.95 6.15 -22.96
CA ASN A 139 16.14 7.49 -22.41
C ASN A 139 15.70 8.59 -23.42
N ILE A 140 15.97 8.38 -24.70
CA ILE A 140 15.55 9.32 -25.76
C ILE A 140 14.02 9.37 -25.91
N LYS A 141 13.33 8.22 -25.79
CA LYS A 141 11.86 8.18 -25.84
C LYS A 141 11.19 8.84 -24.62
N CYS A 142 11.80 8.78 -23.44
CA CYS A 142 11.29 9.44 -22.24
C CYS A 142 11.44 10.95 -22.28
N THR A 143 12.53 11.46 -22.85
CA THR A 143 12.79 12.89 -22.97
C THR A 143 11.84 13.54 -24.00
N ARG A 144 11.46 12.83 -25.06
CA ARG A 144 10.51 13.33 -26.08
C ARG A 144 9.05 13.43 -25.60
N ARG A 145 8.65 12.75 -24.52
CA ARG A 145 7.28 12.86 -23.97
C ARG A 145 7.10 13.99 -22.97
N LYS A 146 8.15 14.72 -22.62
CA LYS A 146 8.10 15.90 -21.72
C LYS A 146 8.12 17.25 -22.44
N LYS A 147 8.07 17.25 -23.77
CA LYS A 147 7.78 18.44 -24.59
C LYS A 147 6.37 18.21 -25.15
#